data_899b8904801f9f2316b926eb6af7be07
#
_entry.id   899b8904801f9f2316b926eb6af7be07
#
_cell.length_a   1.000
_cell.length_b   1.000
_cell.length_c   1.000
_cell.angle_alpha   90.00
_cell.angle_beta   90.00
_cell.angle_gamma   90.00
#
_symmetry.space_group_name_H-M   'P 1'
#
loop_
_entity.id
_entity.type
_entity.pdbx_description
1 polymer ?
#
loop_
_entity_poly.entity_id
_entity_poly.type
_entity_poly.pdbx_seq_one_letter_code
_entity_poly.pdbx_strand_id
1 'polypeptide(L)'
;NTTSAPFFGVLCQGQPWCAVYQFWKLVKIFGLARALQIMGGGFYNCRSVTRHAKQKGTWHSTPKKGALVVFRNGAHIGSVTKYDDIYIYTNEGNTSSTPGVVANGGSCRNKKYKRTDPAIDGYVWIDYSTASDQRSTETAIHLDKTPKWVGMVNTAELNVRSWAGTEYPRIKKYPLLAQHNLVDVCNTIKADDGIAWYYVRIVNKYYGFVAARYITKV
;
A
#
# COMPACT_ATOMS: atom_id res chain seq x y z
N ASN A 1 -2.85 16.83 1.85
CA ASN A 1 -2.59 15.40 1.63
C ASN A 1 -3.79 14.53 1.94
N THR A 2 -4.86 14.73 1.21
CA THR A 2 -6.10 13.96 1.32
C THR A 2 -6.05 12.64 0.55
N THR A 3 -4.96 12.38 -0.17
CA THR A 3 -4.87 11.31 -1.17
C THR A 3 -4.79 9.90 -0.58
N SER A 4 -4.36 9.75 0.66
CA SER A 4 -4.23 8.44 1.30
C SER A 4 -5.32 8.11 2.31
N ALA A 5 -5.98 9.12 2.84
CA ALA A 5 -7.03 8.92 3.84
C ALA A 5 -8.22 8.07 3.35
N PRO A 6 -8.71 8.21 2.10
CA PRO A 6 -9.81 7.39 1.62
C PRO A 6 -9.44 5.94 1.31
N PHE A 7 -8.14 5.61 1.17
CA PHE A 7 -7.75 4.27 0.74
C PHE A 7 -7.66 3.24 1.89
N PHE A 8 -7.28 3.65 3.12
CA PHE A 8 -6.93 2.67 4.16
C PHE A 8 -7.24 3.11 5.60
N GLY A 9 -7.90 4.21 5.82
CA GLY A 9 -8.08 4.74 7.19
C GLY A 9 -6.76 5.10 7.89
N VAL A 10 -5.65 5.17 7.14
CA VAL A 10 -4.35 5.62 7.66
C VAL A 10 -4.34 7.13 7.63
N LEU A 11 -4.25 7.75 8.80
CA LEU A 11 -4.08 9.20 8.92
C LEU A 11 -2.65 9.55 8.52
N CYS A 12 -2.46 9.97 7.27
CA CYS A 12 -1.17 10.47 6.78
C CYS A 12 -1.04 11.99 6.87
N GLN A 13 -2.08 12.66 7.34
CA GLN A 13 -2.06 14.10 7.57
C GLN A 13 -1.00 14.44 8.63
N GLY A 14 -0.13 15.41 8.31
CA GLY A 14 0.95 15.81 9.21
C GLY A 14 2.10 14.80 9.35
N GLN A 15 2.13 13.74 8.56
CA GLN A 15 3.19 12.73 8.55
C GLN A 15 4.04 12.82 7.28
N PRO A 16 5.29 12.30 7.27
CA PRO A 16 6.08 12.15 6.06
C PRO A 16 5.32 11.37 5.00
N TRP A 17 5.16 11.92 3.80
CA TRP A 17 4.30 11.36 2.76
C TRP A 17 5.03 10.90 1.49
N CYS A 18 6.36 10.78 1.53
CA CYS A 18 7.14 10.34 0.38
C CYS A 18 6.71 8.95 -0.14
N ALA A 19 6.54 7.98 0.76
CA ALA A 19 6.11 6.63 0.39
C ALA A 19 4.64 6.62 -0.07
N VAL A 20 3.76 7.38 0.58
CA VAL A 20 2.35 7.53 0.19
C VAL A 20 2.21 8.11 -1.22
N TYR A 21 3.07 9.06 -1.59
CA TYR A 21 3.09 9.62 -2.94
C TYR A 21 3.47 8.60 -4.00
N GLN A 22 4.47 7.77 -3.75
CA GLN A 22 4.84 6.69 -4.68
C GLN A 22 3.73 5.64 -4.77
N PHE A 23 3.14 5.27 -3.64
CA PHE A 23 2.00 4.36 -3.61
C PHE A 23 0.81 4.89 -4.42
N TRP A 24 0.44 6.17 -4.25
CA TRP A 24 -0.62 6.81 -5.03
C TRP A 24 -0.35 6.73 -6.54
N LYS A 25 0.89 6.94 -6.98
CA LYS A 25 1.28 6.80 -8.39
C LYS A 25 1.07 5.36 -8.88
N LEU A 26 1.48 4.37 -8.09
CA LEU A 26 1.30 2.96 -8.43
C LEU A 26 -0.18 2.57 -8.49
N VAL A 27 -1.00 3.10 -7.58
CA VAL A 27 -2.46 2.90 -7.64
C VAL A 27 -3.05 3.47 -8.93
N LYS A 28 -2.56 4.62 -9.39
CA LYS A 28 -3.01 5.24 -10.66
C LYS A 28 -2.56 4.46 -11.90
N ILE A 29 -1.46 3.73 -11.82
CA ILE A 29 -0.90 2.95 -12.93
C ILE A 29 -1.48 1.53 -12.96
N PHE A 30 -1.56 0.88 -11.82
CA PHE A 30 -1.81 -0.56 -11.70
C PHE A 30 -3.11 -0.93 -10.97
N GLY A 31 -3.80 0.04 -10.37
CA GLY A 31 -4.86 -0.25 -9.41
C GLY A 31 -4.32 -0.57 -8.01
N LEU A 32 -5.26 -0.65 -7.06
CA LEU A 32 -4.95 -0.77 -5.64
C LEU A 32 -4.28 -2.10 -5.29
N ALA A 33 -4.84 -3.21 -5.78
CA ALA A 33 -4.35 -4.54 -5.45
C ALA A 33 -2.88 -4.71 -5.85
N ARG A 34 -2.53 -4.33 -7.09
CA ARG A 34 -1.15 -4.43 -7.57
C ARG A 34 -0.20 -3.46 -6.87
N ALA A 35 -0.63 -2.26 -6.55
CA ALA A 35 0.16 -1.30 -5.78
C ALA A 35 0.52 -1.87 -4.39
N LEU A 36 -0.40 -2.58 -3.73
CA LEU A 36 -0.17 -3.28 -2.48
C LEU A 36 0.78 -4.47 -2.64
N GLN A 37 0.68 -5.24 -3.71
CA GLN A 37 1.64 -6.30 -4.02
C GLN A 37 3.07 -5.76 -4.17
N ILE A 38 3.23 -4.58 -4.77
CA ILE A 38 4.52 -3.93 -5.00
C ILE A 38 5.11 -3.36 -3.69
N MET A 39 4.33 -2.61 -2.93
CA MET A 39 4.82 -1.88 -1.76
C MET A 39 4.47 -2.52 -0.41
N GLY A 40 3.56 -3.48 -0.38
CA GLY A 40 3.06 -4.13 0.83
C GLY A 40 2.06 -3.29 1.62
N GLY A 41 1.44 -3.90 2.63
CA GLY A 41 0.47 -3.21 3.50
C GLY A 41 1.07 -2.08 4.35
N GLY A 42 2.39 -2.06 4.51
CA GLY A 42 3.13 -0.97 5.17
C GLY A 42 3.60 0.14 4.21
N PHE A 43 2.93 0.34 3.08
CA PHE A 43 3.29 1.26 1.99
C PHE A 43 3.58 2.71 2.44
N TYR A 44 3.05 3.14 3.56
CA TYR A 44 3.26 4.48 4.14
C TYR A 44 4.62 4.64 4.85
N ASN A 45 5.40 3.57 4.98
CA ASN A 45 6.71 3.57 5.65
C ASN A 45 7.77 2.97 4.73
N CYS A 46 8.81 3.74 4.40
CA CYS A 46 9.86 3.32 3.46
C CYS A 46 10.61 2.06 3.91
N ARG A 47 10.85 1.88 5.22
CA ARG A 47 11.51 0.66 5.75
C ARG A 47 10.64 -0.58 5.58
N SER A 48 9.31 -0.42 5.75
CA SER A 48 8.36 -1.51 5.51
C SER A 48 8.32 -1.89 4.04
N VAL A 49 8.35 -0.92 3.11
CA VAL A 49 8.46 -1.14 1.67
C VAL A 49 9.75 -1.88 1.33
N THR A 50 10.89 -1.47 1.90
CA THR A 50 12.19 -2.14 1.72
C THR A 50 12.14 -3.59 2.18
N ARG A 51 11.59 -3.85 3.35
CA ARG A 51 11.45 -5.21 3.89
C ARG A 51 10.58 -6.09 2.99
N HIS A 52 9.45 -5.57 2.57
CA HIS A 52 8.55 -6.25 1.65
C HIS A 52 9.24 -6.59 0.33
N ALA A 53 9.95 -5.63 -0.28
CA ALA A 53 10.68 -5.84 -1.51
C ALA A 53 11.78 -6.92 -1.39
N LYS A 54 12.51 -6.95 -0.26
CA LYS A 54 13.48 -8.00 0.03
C LYS A 54 12.83 -9.37 0.14
N GLN A 55 11.71 -9.48 0.84
CA GLN A 55 10.93 -10.72 0.97
C GLN A 55 10.39 -11.24 -0.37
N LYS A 56 10.03 -10.32 -1.28
CA LYS A 56 9.50 -10.65 -2.62
C LYS A 56 10.60 -10.85 -3.68
N GLY A 57 11.87 -10.66 -3.34
CA GLY A 57 12.98 -10.77 -4.29
C GLY A 57 13.04 -9.65 -5.33
N THR A 58 12.36 -8.53 -5.09
CA THR A 58 12.32 -7.36 -5.99
C THR A 58 13.31 -6.25 -5.60
N TRP A 59 14.11 -6.47 -4.55
CA TRP A 59 15.15 -5.55 -4.11
C TRP A 59 16.46 -5.74 -4.86
N HIS A 60 17.02 -4.67 -5.43
CA HIS A 60 18.21 -4.68 -6.25
C HIS A 60 19.18 -3.55 -5.89
N SER A 61 20.47 -3.74 -6.21
CA SER A 61 21.53 -2.73 -6.03
C SER A 61 21.67 -1.79 -7.24
N THR A 62 21.04 -2.12 -8.37
CA THR A 62 21.17 -1.36 -9.62
C THR A 62 19.86 -0.66 -10.00
N PRO A 63 19.94 0.54 -10.60
CA PRO A 63 18.74 1.26 -11.02
C PRO A 63 18.06 0.59 -12.22
N LYS A 64 16.74 0.78 -12.28
CA LYS A 64 15.92 0.47 -13.45
C LYS A 64 14.93 1.62 -13.65
N LYS A 65 14.65 2.02 -14.88
CA LYS A 65 13.59 3.01 -15.15
C LYS A 65 12.25 2.52 -14.60
N GLY A 66 11.58 3.35 -13.84
CA GLY A 66 10.32 3.00 -13.16
C GLY A 66 10.51 2.35 -11.79
N ALA A 67 11.71 1.90 -11.41
CA ALA A 67 11.95 1.37 -10.06
C ALA A 67 11.71 2.43 -8.99
N LEU A 68 11.33 2.01 -7.79
CA LEU A 68 11.44 2.87 -6.62
C LEU A 68 12.90 2.88 -6.15
N VAL A 69 13.38 4.02 -5.70
CA VAL A 69 14.70 4.17 -5.08
C VAL A 69 14.50 4.57 -3.62
N VAL A 70 15.20 3.90 -2.72
CA VAL A 70 15.14 4.14 -1.27
C VAL A 70 16.45 4.76 -0.82
N PHE A 71 16.38 5.70 0.12
CA PHE A 71 17.49 6.49 0.58
C PHE A 71 17.62 6.49 2.11
N ARG A 72 18.85 6.63 2.62
CA ARG A 72 19.19 6.94 4.02
C ARG A 72 18.56 5.97 5.03
N ASN A 73 18.82 4.67 4.84
CA ASN A 73 18.29 3.60 5.69
C ASN A 73 16.76 3.62 5.78
N GLY A 74 16.10 3.82 4.62
CA GLY A 74 14.65 3.87 4.54
C GLY A 74 14.03 5.14 5.11
N ALA A 75 14.75 6.26 5.12
CA ALA A 75 14.19 7.55 5.55
C ALA A 75 13.43 8.26 4.42
N HIS A 76 13.69 7.90 3.15
CA HIS A 76 13.05 8.54 2.00
C HIS A 76 12.91 7.56 0.83
N ILE A 77 11.96 7.85 -0.07
CA ILE A 77 11.71 7.05 -1.26
C ILE A 77 11.27 7.94 -2.43
N GLY A 78 11.78 7.62 -3.61
CA GLY A 78 11.39 8.23 -4.87
C GLY A 78 11.15 7.18 -5.95
N SER A 79 10.89 7.61 -7.19
CA SER A 79 10.87 6.74 -8.36
C SER A 79 11.90 7.19 -9.38
N VAL A 80 12.61 6.24 -9.98
CA VAL A 80 13.60 6.47 -11.05
C VAL A 80 12.86 6.77 -12.35
N THR A 81 13.00 7.98 -12.88
CA THR A 81 12.38 8.39 -14.15
C THR A 81 13.28 8.08 -15.35
N LYS A 82 14.59 8.17 -15.14
CA LYS A 82 15.61 7.79 -16.09
C LYS A 82 16.95 7.56 -15.36
N TYR A 83 17.89 6.90 -16.01
CA TYR A 83 19.28 6.77 -15.53
C TYR A 83 20.25 6.67 -16.71
N ASP A 84 21.50 7.00 -16.46
CA ASP A 84 22.65 6.80 -17.34
C ASP A 84 23.79 6.12 -16.54
N ASP A 85 24.99 6.07 -17.06
CA ASP A 85 26.12 5.39 -16.41
C ASP A 85 26.56 6.08 -15.10
N ILE A 86 26.32 7.37 -14.96
CA ILE A 86 26.79 8.20 -13.84
C ILE A 86 25.66 8.57 -12.90
N TYR A 87 24.45 8.82 -13.41
CA TYR A 87 23.36 9.41 -12.66
C TYR A 87 22.06 8.63 -12.70
N ILE A 88 21.28 8.80 -11.65
CA ILE A 88 19.84 8.54 -11.64
C ILE A 88 19.09 9.88 -11.58
N TYR A 89 17.93 9.90 -12.20
CA TYR A 89 16.96 11.01 -12.14
C TYR A 89 15.69 10.49 -11.49
N THR A 90 15.20 11.21 -10.51
CA THR A 90 14.10 10.73 -9.67
C THR A 90 12.93 11.71 -9.70
N ASN A 91 11.75 11.18 -9.37
CA ASN A 91 10.58 11.98 -9.02
C ASN A 91 10.17 11.62 -7.59
N GLU A 92 10.12 12.63 -6.72
CA GLU A 92 10.00 12.47 -5.28
C GLU A 92 8.88 13.34 -4.73
N GLY A 93 8.14 12.82 -3.76
CA GLY A 93 7.21 13.57 -2.93
C GLY A 93 7.79 13.80 -1.54
N ASN A 94 7.25 14.72 -0.79
CA ASN A 94 7.74 15.13 0.54
C ASN A 94 9.23 15.49 0.55
N THR A 95 9.65 16.30 -0.42
CA THR A 95 11.04 16.69 -0.61
C THR A 95 11.15 18.20 -0.78
N SER A 96 12.34 18.75 -0.68
CA SER A 96 12.64 20.19 -0.83
C SER A 96 13.72 20.42 -1.88
N SER A 97 13.94 21.66 -2.24
CA SER A 97 15.07 22.09 -3.09
C SER A 97 16.40 22.03 -2.34
N THR A 98 16.36 22.11 -1.00
CA THR A 98 17.55 22.00 -0.13
C THR A 98 17.86 20.55 0.21
N PRO A 99 19.14 20.20 0.47
CA PRO A 99 19.49 18.90 1.01
C PRO A 99 18.82 18.65 2.37
N GLY A 100 18.41 17.40 2.62
CA GLY A 100 17.83 16.97 3.90
C GLY A 100 16.46 16.30 3.76
N VAL A 101 15.98 15.78 4.88
CA VAL A 101 14.64 15.17 4.99
C VAL A 101 13.68 16.22 5.53
N VAL A 102 12.59 16.44 4.80
CA VAL A 102 11.51 17.34 5.26
C VAL A 102 10.42 16.46 5.88
N ALA A 103 10.18 16.64 7.18
CA ALA A 103 9.22 15.82 7.93
C ALA A 103 7.78 16.03 7.44
N ASN A 104 7.38 17.29 7.25
CA ASN A 104 6.03 17.67 6.85
C ASN A 104 6.04 18.78 5.81
N GLY A 105 5.19 18.68 4.81
CA GLY A 105 4.89 19.81 3.92
C GLY A 105 5.89 20.08 2.81
N GLY A 106 6.78 19.16 2.49
CA GLY A 106 7.64 19.28 1.32
C GLY A 106 6.85 19.23 -0.01
N SER A 107 7.50 19.54 -1.10
CA SER A 107 6.93 19.54 -2.45
C SER A 107 7.21 18.24 -3.20
N CYS A 108 6.56 18.06 -4.37
CA CYS A 108 6.98 17.09 -5.36
C CYS A 108 8.06 17.70 -6.25
N ARG A 109 9.19 16.97 -6.45
CA ARG A 109 10.29 17.47 -7.27
C ARG A 109 10.98 16.36 -8.06
N ASN A 110 11.56 16.75 -9.19
CA ASN A 110 12.54 15.95 -9.90
C ASN A 110 13.92 16.25 -9.34
N LYS A 111 14.69 15.21 -9.06
CA LYS A 111 16.07 15.33 -8.55
C LYS A 111 17.03 14.48 -9.35
N LYS A 112 18.32 14.71 -9.13
CA LYS A 112 19.43 14.01 -9.77
C LYS A 112 20.44 13.61 -8.70
N TYR A 113 20.89 12.36 -8.72
CA TYR A 113 21.91 11.80 -7.82
C TYR A 113 22.96 11.04 -8.63
N LYS A 114 24.21 11.01 -8.15
CA LYS A 114 25.18 10.04 -8.67
C LYS A 114 24.72 8.63 -8.32
N ARG A 115 24.95 7.66 -9.19
CA ARG A 115 24.63 6.25 -8.90
C ARG A 115 25.44 5.69 -7.72
N THR A 116 26.59 6.29 -7.45
CA THR A 116 27.49 5.98 -6.34
C THR A 116 27.19 6.79 -5.07
N ASP A 117 26.11 7.56 -5.04
CA ASP A 117 25.74 8.35 -3.85
C ASP A 117 25.48 7.41 -2.66
N PRO A 118 26.24 7.54 -1.56
CA PRO A 118 26.10 6.66 -0.40
C PRO A 118 24.74 6.78 0.30
N ALA A 119 23.96 7.82 -0.04
CA ALA A 119 22.60 7.96 0.45
C ALA A 119 21.62 6.96 -0.21
N ILE A 120 21.99 6.31 -1.30
CA ILE A 120 21.12 5.33 -1.99
C ILE A 120 21.25 3.97 -1.31
N ASP A 121 20.16 3.48 -0.73
CA ASP A 121 20.11 2.16 -0.10
C ASP A 121 19.94 1.03 -1.11
N GLY A 122 19.19 1.29 -2.19
CA GLY A 122 18.86 0.34 -3.25
C GLY A 122 17.55 0.65 -3.95
N TYR A 123 17.09 -0.31 -4.73
CA TYR A 123 15.97 -0.13 -5.66
C TYR A 123 14.95 -1.25 -5.54
N VAL A 124 13.67 -0.91 -5.63
CA VAL A 124 12.59 -1.89 -5.80
C VAL A 124 12.25 -1.94 -7.28
N TRP A 125 12.61 -3.03 -7.95
CA TRP A 125 12.24 -3.20 -9.34
C TRP A 125 10.76 -3.55 -9.46
N ILE A 126 10.10 -2.89 -10.40
CA ILE A 126 8.69 -3.07 -10.67
C ILE A 126 8.55 -3.71 -12.05
N ASP A 127 7.78 -4.77 -12.12
CA ASP A 127 7.38 -5.36 -13.38
C ASP A 127 6.17 -4.58 -13.93
N TYR A 128 6.37 -3.92 -15.07
CA TYR A 128 5.37 -3.14 -15.79
C TYR A 128 4.68 -3.94 -16.88
N SER A 129 5.09 -5.18 -17.17
CA SER A 129 4.49 -6.01 -18.23
C SER A 129 3.01 -6.27 -17.97
N THR A 130 2.62 -6.34 -16.69
CA THR A 130 1.23 -6.54 -16.28
C THR A 130 0.39 -5.25 -16.29
N ALA A 131 1.00 -4.08 -16.54
CA ALA A 131 0.28 -2.80 -16.53
C ALA A 131 -0.67 -2.64 -17.73
N SER A 132 -0.39 -3.28 -18.87
CA SER A 132 -1.20 -3.22 -20.07
C SER A 132 -2.39 -4.18 -20.04
N ASP A 133 -2.23 -5.36 -19.45
CA ASP A 133 -3.27 -6.38 -19.37
C ASP A 133 -4.32 -6.05 -18.30
N GLN A 134 -3.92 -5.33 -17.27
CA GLN A 134 -4.81 -4.94 -16.18
C GLN A 134 -5.72 -3.75 -16.54
N ARG A 135 -5.39 -2.95 -17.55
CA ARG A 135 -6.29 -1.90 -18.04
C ARG A 135 -7.54 -2.43 -18.76
N SER A 136 -7.49 -3.65 -19.23
CA SER A 136 -8.60 -4.27 -19.99
C SER A 136 -9.47 -5.22 -19.14
N THR A 137 -9.04 -5.61 -17.92
CA THR A 137 -9.75 -6.60 -17.10
C THR A 137 -9.88 -6.26 -15.61
N GLU A 138 -9.15 -5.29 -15.09
CA GLU A 138 -9.48 -4.75 -13.76
C GLU A 138 -10.65 -3.77 -13.89
N THR A 139 -11.85 -4.29 -13.79
CA THR A 139 -12.85 -3.60 -12.96
C THR A 139 -12.10 -3.21 -11.68
N ALA A 140 -11.78 -1.93 -11.50
CA ALA A 140 -11.27 -1.43 -10.22
C ALA A 140 -12.05 -2.18 -9.16
N ILE A 141 -11.38 -2.84 -8.17
CA ILE A 141 -12.11 -3.49 -7.10
C ILE A 141 -12.84 -2.34 -6.41
N HIS A 142 -13.99 -2.02 -6.99
CA HIS A 142 -14.92 -1.08 -6.40
C HIS A 142 -15.43 -1.80 -5.17
N LEU A 143 -14.83 -1.48 -4.03
CA LEU A 143 -15.33 -1.96 -2.75
C LEU A 143 -16.72 -1.35 -2.57
N ASP A 144 -17.69 -2.05 -3.14
CA ASP A 144 -19.08 -1.75 -2.94
C ASP A 144 -19.33 -1.76 -1.43
N LYS A 145 -19.80 -0.66 -0.91
CA LYS A 145 -20.14 -0.49 0.50
C LYS A 145 -21.57 -0.92 0.81
N THR A 146 -22.30 -1.33 -0.23
CA THR A 146 -23.69 -1.80 -0.09
C THR A 146 -23.68 -3.20 0.54
N PRO A 147 -24.38 -3.39 1.69
CA PRO A 147 -24.53 -4.69 2.30
C PRO A 147 -25.25 -5.67 1.36
N LYS A 148 -24.70 -6.86 1.22
CA LYS A 148 -25.31 -7.96 0.45
C LYS A 148 -26.03 -8.96 1.36
N TRP A 149 -25.50 -9.15 2.55
CA TRP A 149 -26.07 -10.06 3.56
C TRP A 149 -25.43 -9.80 4.93
N VAL A 150 -26.05 -10.33 5.98
CA VAL A 150 -25.55 -10.21 7.35
C VAL A 150 -24.78 -11.47 7.73
N GLY A 151 -23.58 -11.28 8.26
CA GLY A 151 -22.73 -12.34 8.78
C GLY A 151 -22.58 -12.28 10.28
N MET A 152 -22.45 -13.42 10.93
CA MET A 152 -22.17 -13.57 12.35
C MET A 152 -20.78 -14.14 12.56
N VAL A 153 -20.02 -13.56 13.47
CA VAL A 153 -18.68 -14.06 13.86
C VAL A 153 -18.82 -15.39 14.60
N ASN A 154 -18.15 -16.44 14.13
CA ASN A 154 -18.21 -17.81 14.66
C ASN A 154 -16.95 -18.24 15.43
N THR A 155 -16.07 -17.30 15.76
CA THR A 155 -14.85 -17.53 16.56
C THR A 155 -14.81 -16.59 17.76
N ALA A 156 -14.08 -16.95 18.82
CA ALA A 156 -14.02 -16.13 20.05
C ALA A 156 -13.56 -14.68 19.76
N GLU A 157 -12.53 -14.53 18.92
CA GLU A 157 -12.04 -13.23 18.48
C GLU A 157 -11.71 -13.24 16.99
N LEU A 158 -12.06 -12.19 16.28
CA LEU A 158 -11.79 -12.02 14.86
C LEU A 158 -11.13 -10.67 14.59
N ASN A 159 -9.93 -10.71 14.01
CA ASN A 159 -9.23 -9.50 13.59
C ASN A 159 -9.94 -8.81 12.43
N VAL A 160 -10.15 -7.52 12.56
CA VAL A 160 -10.59 -6.65 11.47
C VAL A 160 -9.38 -5.90 10.92
N ARG A 161 -9.06 -6.12 9.67
CA ARG A 161 -7.85 -5.62 9.03
C ARG A 161 -8.14 -4.54 8.01
N SER A 162 -7.11 -3.75 7.70
CA SER A 162 -7.20 -2.67 6.70
C SER A 162 -7.32 -3.18 5.26
N TRP A 163 -6.92 -4.44 5.00
CA TRP A 163 -7.05 -5.15 3.72
C TRP A 163 -7.13 -6.66 3.93
N ALA A 164 -7.42 -7.39 2.82
CA ALA A 164 -7.50 -8.85 2.79
C ALA A 164 -6.10 -9.47 2.89
N GLY A 165 -5.78 -10.12 4.01
CA GLY A 165 -4.48 -10.75 4.29
C GLY A 165 -4.06 -10.58 5.74
N THR A 166 -3.31 -11.54 6.27
CA THR A 166 -2.85 -11.54 7.67
C THR A 166 -1.71 -10.55 7.92
N GLU A 167 -1.02 -10.13 6.88
CA GLU A 167 0.07 -9.14 6.87
C GLU A 167 -0.43 -7.70 7.06
N TYR A 168 -1.72 -7.44 6.82
CA TYR A 168 -2.27 -6.09 6.94
C TYR A 168 -2.60 -5.74 8.39
N PRO A 169 -2.36 -4.47 8.81
CA PRO A 169 -2.65 -4.04 10.17
C PRO A 169 -4.15 -4.07 10.47
N ARG A 170 -4.47 -4.19 11.76
CA ARG A 170 -5.85 -4.03 12.25
C ARG A 170 -6.32 -2.59 12.06
N ILE A 171 -7.62 -2.41 11.80
CA ILE A 171 -8.21 -1.05 11.80
C ILE A 171 -8.25 -0.51 13.23
N LYS A 172 -8.11 0.83 13.36
CA LYS A 172 -7.98 1.46 14.70
C LYS A 172 -9.25 1.37 15.54
N LYS A 173 -10.43 1.56 14.91
CA LYS A 173 -11.67 1.76 15.70
C LYS A 173 -12.32 0.44 16.13
N TYR A 174 -12.27 -0.59 15.31
CA TYR A 174 -12.77 -1.93 15.62
C TYR A 174 -11.68 -2.96 15.22
N PRO A 175 -10.59 -3.04 16.00
CA PRO A 175 -9.47 -3.94 15.67
C PRO A 175 -9.83 -5.41 15.79
N LEU A 176 -10.84 -5.71 16.63
CA LEU A 176 -11.35 -7.04 16.96
C LEU A 176 -12.88 -7.05 16.98
N LEU A 177 -13.46 -8.17 16.58
CA LEU A 177 -14.85 -8.53 16.77
C LEU A 177 -14.92 -9.77 17.68
N ALA A 178 -15.89 -9.76 18.58
CA ALA A 178 -16.16 -10.90 19.45
C ALA A 178 -17.09 -11.91 18.76
N GLN A 179 -17.15 -13.11 19.29
CA GLN A 179 -18.10 -14.15 18.87
C GLN A 179 -19.53 -13.62 18.94
N HIS A 180 -20.36 -13.99 17.96
CA HIS A 180 -21.73 -13.58 17.76
C HIS A 180 -21.91 -12.09 17.37
N ASN A 181 -20.84 -11.29 17.21
CA ASN A 181 -20.98 -9.98 16.60
C ASN A 181 -21.54 -10.12 15.18
N LEU A 182 -22.47 -9.23 14.82
CA LEU A 182 -23.04 -9.16 13.49
C LEU A 182 -22.30 -8.11 12.67
N VAL A 183 -22.09 -8.41 11.40
CA VAL A 183 -21.47 -7.52 10.42
C VAL A 183 -22.23 -7.58 9.10
N ASP A 184 -22.30 -6.48 8.40
CA ASP A 184 -22.81 -6.46 7.03
C ASP A 184 -21.69 -6.85 6.06
N VAL A 185 -21.86 -7.91 5.31
CA VAL A 185 -20.91 -8.34 4.29
C VAL A 185 -21.24 -7.61 2.98
N CYS A 186 -20.27 -6.82 2.50
CA CYS A 186 -20.40 -5.97 1.31
C CYS A 186 -19.71 -6.60 0.09
N ASN A 187 -18.52 -7.17 0.27
CA ASN A 187 -17.74 -7.80 -0.80
C ASN A 187 -16.97 -9.03 -0.33
N THR A 188 -16.57 -9.87 -1.30
CA THR A 188 -15.65 -10.98 -1.09
C THR A 188 -14.41 -10.76 -1.97
N ILE A 189 -13.23 -10.91 -1.37
CA ILE A 189 -11.94 -10.81 -2.06
C ILE A 189 -11.12 -12.06 -1.72
N LYS A 190 -10.41 -12.59 -2.71
CA LYS A 190 -9.36 -13.58 -2.47
C LYS A 190 -8.04 -12.85 -2.28
N ALA A 191 -7.34 -13.14 -1.17
CA ALA A 191 -5.98 -12.69 -0.95
C ALA A 191 -5.00 -13.46 -1.87
N ASP A 192 -3.74 -13.00 -1.94
CA ASP A 192 -2.72 -13.61 -2.81
C ASP A 192 -2.41 -15.08 -2.44
N ASP A 193 -2.67 -15.49 -1.21
CA ASP A 193 -2.58 -16.85 -0.71
C ASP A 193 -3.81 -17.72 -1.05
N GLY A 194 -4.78 -17.16 -1.79
CA GLY A 194 -6.03 -17.83 -2.18
C GLY A 194 -7.10 -17.86 -1.10
N ILE A 195 -6.82 -17.33 0.12
CA ILE A 195 -7.78 -17.28 1.22
C ILE A 195 -8.85 -16.22 0.93
N ALA A 196 -10.11 -16.56 1.15
CA ALA A 196 -11.23 -15.63 1.00
C ALA A 196 -11.34 -14.70 2.21
N TRP A 197 -11.57 -13.43 1.94
CA TRP A 197 -11.81 -12.37 2.91
C TRP A 197 -13.10 -11.63 2.56
N TYR A 198 -13.84 -11.25 3.60
CA TYR A 198 -15.02 -10.39 3.46
C TYR A 198 -14.68 -8.95 3.78
N TYR A 199 -15.08 -8.04 2.90
CA TYR A 199 -15.16 -6.62 3.20
C TYR A 199 -16.46 -6.38 3.94
N VAL A 200 -16.36 -5.98 5.20
CA VAL A 200 -17.51 -5.86 6.09
C VAL A 200 -17.74 -4.44 6.57
N ARG A 201 -19.01 -4.10 6.79
CA ARG A 201 -19.43 -2.89 7.47
C ARG A 201 -19.82 -3.24 8.92
N ILE A 202 -19.29 -2.48 9.86
CA ILE A 202 -19.44 -2.69 11.31
C ILE A 202 -20.20 -1.49 11.87
N VAL A 203 -21.25 -1.72 12.66
CA VAL A 203 -22.15 -0.72 13.27
C VAL A 203 -22.56 0.39 12.28
N ASN A 204 -22.90 -0.01 11.06
CA ASN A 204 -23.34 0.88 9.96
C ASN A 204 -22.36 1.99 9.56
N LYS A 205 -21.12 1.96 10.02
CA LYS A 205 -20.21 3.10 9.86
C LYS A 205 -18.76 2.72 9.51
N TYR A 206 -18.20 1.70 10.09
CA TYR A 206 -16.79 1.36 9.96
C TYR A 206 -16.60 0.18 9.01
N TYR A 207 -15.52 0.18 8.25
CA TYR A 207 -15.26 -0.82 7.24
C TYR A 207 -13.89 -1.46 7.46
N GLY A 208 -13.79 -2.76 7.15
CA GLY A 208 -12.54 -3.50 7.21
C GLY A 208 -12.70 -4.89 6.62
N PHE A 209 -11.62 -5.66 6.68
CA PHE A 209 -11.56 -7.02 6.14
C PHE A 209 -11.46 -8.04 7.27
N VAL A 210 -12.25 -9.10 7.14
CA VAL A 210 -12.24 -10.26 8.04
C VAL A 210 -12.07 -11.54 7.23
N ALA A 211 -11.38 -12.54 7.79
CA ALA A 211 -11.22 -13.84 7.12
C ALA A 211 -12.60 -14.53 7.00
N ALA A 212 -12.98 -14.89 5.78
CA ALA A 212 -14.34 -15.36 5.46
C ALA A 212 -14.73 -16.64 6.24
N ARG A 213 -13.76 -17.53 6.52
CA ARG A 213 -13.98 -18.78 7.27
C ARG A 213 -14.52 -18.57 8.70
N TYR A 214 -14.41 -17.36 9.24
CA TYR A 214 -14.86 -17.03 10.59
C TYR A 214 -16.18 -16.25 10.59
N ILE A 215 -16.88 -16.22 9.47
CA ILE A 215 -18.18 -15.57 9.32
C ILE A 215 -19.19 -16.58 8.80
N THR A 216 -20.26 -16.76 9.53
CA THR A 216 -21.43 -17.55 9.12
C THR A 216 -22.55 -16.63 8.67
N LYS A 217 -23.18 -16.93 7.54
CA LYS A 217 -24.33 -16.18 7.04
C LYS A 217 -25.54 -16.42 7.95
N VAL A 218 -26.25 -15.35 8.32
CA VAL A 218 -27.49 -15.37 9.09
C VAL A 218 -28.62 -14.73 8.31
#